data_b3acdeac0ee1a12ec604c206cf490224
#
_entry.id   b3acdeac0ee1a12ec604c206cf490224
#
_cell.length_a   1.000
_cell.length_b   1.000
_cell.length_c   1.000
_cell.angle_alpha   90.00
_cell.angle_beta   90.00
_cell.angle_gamma   90.00
#
_symmetry.space_group_name_H-M   'P 1'
#
loop_
_entity.id
_entity.type
_entity.pdbx_description
1 polymer ?
#
loop_
_entity_poly.entity_id
_entity_poly.type
_entity_poly.pdbx_seq_one_letter_code
_entity_poly.pdbx_strand_id
1 'polypeptide(L)'
;MEKLCKGDKIALIAPSAQIGGISKIQKGLDFLQSLGFEPVFAPHLYNVHRYMAGTDKERAEDVNWAFSQPEIKAVFCVRAAAGAARILPYIDYELVKQNPKPLIGFCDNAALMLALNKKSDTISWNGFLPTYDFREDTLNPLVESSLRQLISNMPQKIISGSTLRVGKTEGTFLCSNLSVLMKLAGTPYFPDLRGKILLIEDVHERLHKIDLMLQQLKQQPYFKELQGIIFGHFTDCSGDEEDGTLDDCFADFLYETDFPCIKDFEFGHTPARYVLPLGANAKFDADKTCLEIISY
;
A
#
# COMPACT_ATOMS: atom_id res chain seq x y z
N MET A 1 14.29 1.12 -10.52
CA MET A 1 14.39 2.01 -9.32
C MET A 1 15.82 1.94 -8.79
N GLU A 2 16.39 3.05 -8.31
CA GLU A 2 17.74 3.03 -7.72
C GLU A 2 17.74 2.36 -6.35
N LYS A 3 18.85 1.68 -6.03
CA LYS A 3 19.08 1.10 -4.72
C LYS A 3 19.30 2.21 -3.69
N LEU A 4 18.67 2.10 -2.52
CA LEU A 4 18.95 3.01 -1.42
C LEU A 4 20.25 2.61 -0.69
N CYS A 5 21.06 3.61 -0.34
CA CYS A 5 22.37 3.45 0.25
C CYS A 5 22.48 4.13 1.63
N LYS A 6 23.47 3.71 2.40
CA LYS A 6 23.82 4.42 3.66
C LYS A 6 24.21 5.85 3.35
N GLY A 7 23.72 6.80 4.15
CA GLY A 7 23.88 8.25 3.98
C GLY A 7 22.79 8.89 3.11
N ASP A 8 21.90 8.10 2.49
CA ASP A 8 20.80 8.68 1.73
C ASP A 8 19.83 9.42 2.66
N LYS A 9 19.46 10.63 2.26
CA LYS A 9 18.39 11.39 2.90
C LYS A 9 17.03 10.85 2.53
N ILE A 10 16.20 10.68 3.53
CA ILE A 10 14.82 10.23 3.36
C ILE A 10 13.85 11.26 3.95
N ALA A 11 12.83 11.66 3.21
CA ALA A 11 11.79 12.54 3.73
C ALA A 11 10.80 11.77 4.61
N LEU A 12 10.40 12.37 5.71
CA LEU A 12 9.34 11.89 6.58
C LEU A 12 8.13 12.78 6.44
N ILE A 13 7.01 12.25 6.00
CA ILE A 13 5.75 12.96 5.77
C ILE A 13 4.59 12.31 6.53
N ALA A 14 3.54 13.07 6.80
CA ALA A 14 2.30 12.56 7.38
C ALA A 14 1.09 12.93 6.49
N PRO A 15 0.87 12.23 5.35
CA PRO A 15 -0.18 12.62 4.39
C PRO A 15 -1.59 12.32 4.88
N SER A 16 -1.74 11.67 6.03
CA SER A 16 -3.00 11.17 6.60
C SER A 16 -3.23 11.75 8.00
N ALA A 17 -3.18 10.93 9.04
CA ALA A 17 -3.47 11.33 10.42
C ALA A 17 -2.27 11.97 11.11
N GLN A 18 -2.55 12.81 12.11
CA GLN A 18 -1.55 13.41 13.00
C GLN A 18 -0.76 12.35 13.76
N ILE A 19 0.53 12.62 14.01
CA ILE A 19 1.44 11.67 14.67
C ILE A 19 1.35 11.69 16.20
N GLY A 20 0.84 12.76 16.81
CA GLY A 20 0.74 12.90 18.27
C GLY A 20 2.08 13.15 18.98
N GLY A 21 3.11 13.55 18.24
CA GLY A 21 4.43 13.91 18.75
C GLY A 21 5.55 12.94 18.39
N ILE A 22 6.79 13.42 18.52
CA ILE A 22 8.02 12.72 18.10
C ILE A 22 8.20 11.38 18.81
N SER A 23 7.81 11.25 20.08
CA SER A 23 7.94 10.01 20.85
C SER A 23 7.18 8.83 20.21
N LYS A 24 6.13 9.12 19.44
CA LYS A 24 5.33 8.08 18.76
C LYS A 24 6.03 7.46 17.56
N ILE A 25 7.01 8.15 17.01
CA ILE A 25 7.77 7.66 15.84
C ILE A 25 9.23 7.36 16.19
N GLN A 26 9.66 7.56 17.43
CA GLN A 26 11.08 7.49 17.82
C GLN A 26 11.70 6.12 17.49
N LYS A 27 11.06 5.02 17.87
CA LYS A 27 11.57 3.67 17.55
C LYS A 27 11.70 3.43 16.04
N GLY A 28 10.73 3.92 15.25
CA GLY A 28 10.80 3.86 13.79
C GLY A 28 11.93 4.70 13.22
N LEU A 29 12.19 5.89 13.80
CA LEU A 29 13.33 6.73 13.45
C LEU A 29 14.65 6.04 13.75
N ASP A 30 14.80 5.49 14.95
CA ASP A 30 16.01 4.78 15.37
C ASP A 30 16.30 3.61 14.42
N PHE A 31 15.25 2.88 14.01
CA PHE A 31 15.37 1.81 13.02
C PHE A 31 15.84 2.34 11.66
N LEU A 32 15.22 3.39 11.10
CA LEU A 32 15.62 3.95 9.82
C LEU A 32 17.06 4.49 9.85
N GLN A 33 17.47 5.11 10.97
CA GLN A 33 18.86 5.53 11.20
C GLN A 33 19.81 4.33 11.33
N SER A 34 19.38 3.23 11.94
CA SER A 34 20.17 1.99 12.02
C SER A 34 20.43 1.36 10.65
N LEU A 35 19.54 1.60 9.67
CA LEU A 35 19.76 1.26 8.27
C LEU A 35 20.78 2.18 7.57
N GLY A 36 21.16 3.26 8.22
CA GLY A 36 22.11 4.24 7.73
C GLY A 36 21.48 5.44 7.02
N PHE A 37 20.17 5.61 7.07
CA PHE A 37 19.49 6.74 6.44
C PHE A 37 19.56 8.01 7.30
N GLU A 38 19.46 9.17 6.62
CA GLU A 38 19.37 10.49 7.24
C GLU A 38 17.93 11.02 7.13
N PRO A 39 17.09 10.90 8.19
CA PRO A 39 15.71 11.40 8.16
C PRO A 39 15.64 12.91 8.08
N VAL A 40 14.85 13.43 7.14
CA VAL A 40 14.53 14.86 6.97
C VAL A 40 13.03 15.03 7.17
N PHE A 41 12.67 15.89 8.12
CA PHE A 41 11.26 16.10 8.48
C PHE A 41 10.62 17.10 7.51
N ALA A 42 9.44 16.76 7.01
CA ALA A 42 8.66 17.69 6.19
C ALA A 42 8.22 18.92 7.01
N PRO A 43 8.04 20.08 6.37
CA PRO A 43 7.73 21.34 7.06
C PRO A 43 6.50 21.30 7.96
N HIS A 44 5.43 20.57 7.56
CA HIS A 44 4.15 20.51 8.27
C HIS A 44 3.93 19.19 9.02
N LEU A 45 4.96 18.32 9.14
CA LEU A 45 4.87 16.98 9.71
C LEU A 45 4.14 16.91 11.06
N TYR A 46 4.31 17.94 11.90
CA TYR A 46 3.74 18.01 13.26
C TYR A 46 2.46 18.85 13.37
N ASN A 47 1.98 19.37 12.22
CA ASN A 47 0.74 20.14 12.22
C ASN A 47 -0.45 19.28 12.60
N VAL A 48 -1.49 19.92 13.12
CA VAL A 48 -2.72 19.26 13.57
C VAL A 48 -3.92 20.03 13.05
N HIS A 49 -4.79 19.34 12.33
CA HIS A 49 -6.10 19.80 11.95
C HIS A 49 -7.13 18.70 12.20
N ARG A 50 -7.83 18.76 13.35
CA ARG A 50 -8.72 17.70 13.81
C ARG A 50 -7.93 16.39 14.01
N TYR A 51 -8.29 15.30 13.31
CA TYR A 51 -7.57 14.02 13.34
C TYR A 51 -6.40 13.93 12.35
N MET A 52 -6.25 14.92 11.45
CA MET A 52 -5.25 14.93 10.37
C MET A 52 -3.97 15.69 10.77
N ALA A 53 -2.90 15.40 10.06
CA ALA A 53 -1.60 16.08 10.20
C ALA A 53 -1.60 17.41 9.42
N GLY A 54 -2.39 18.38 9.88
CA GLY A 54 -2.57 19.65 9.20
C GLY A 54 -3.73 19.65 8.20
N THR A 55 -3.89 20.76 7.50
CA THR A 55 -4.89 20.94 6.44
C THR A 55 -4.57 20.07 5.21
N ASP A 56 -5.53 19.92 4.30
CA ASP A 56 -5.31 19.16 3.07
C ASP A 56 -4.17 19.76 2.22
N LYS A 57 -4.05 21.10 2.20
CA LYS A 57 -2.97 21.79 1.48
C LYS A 57 -1.61 21.57 2.10
N GLU A 58 -1.46 21.76 3.41
CA GLU A 58 -0.19 21.54 4.12
C GLU A 58 0.34 20.12 3.92
N ARG A 59 -0.53 19.11 4.02
CA ARG A 59 -0.14 17.71 3.80
C ARG A 59 0.27 17.43 2.35
N ALA A 60 -0.41 18.05 1.37
CA ALA A 60 -0.03 17.97 -0.04
C ALA A 60 1.27 18.72 -0.33
N GLU A 61 1.47 19.87 0.28
CA GLU A 61 2.74 20.66 0.21
C GLU A 61 3.91 19.82 0.71
N ASP A 62 3.74 19.05 1.80
CA ASP A 62 4.79 18.15 2.30
C ASP A 62 5.12 17.03 1.30
N VAL A 63 4.13 16.47 0.62
CA VAL A 63 4.38 15.48 -0.45
C VAL A 63 5.12 16.14 -1.62
N ASN A 64 4.63 17.26 -2.14
CA ASN A 64 5.24 17.98 -3.25
C ASN A 64 6.67 18.43 -2.90
N TRP A 65 6.88 18.94 -1.68
CA TRP A 65 8.20 19.27 -1.17
C TRP A 65 9.14 18.06 -1.17
N ALA A 66 8.73 16.93 -0.62
CA ALA A 66 9.57 15.73 -0.55
C ALA A 66 10.02 15.25 -1.94
N PHE A 67 9.13 15.35 -2.94
CA PHE A 67 9.49 14.98 -4.31
C PHE A 67 10.33 16.05 -5.00
N SER A 68 10.20 17.34 -4.66
CA SER A 68 11.00 18.43 -5.27
C SER A 68 12.47 18.45 -4.83
N GLN A 69 12.82 17.83 -3.68
CA GLN A 69 14.18 17.87 -3.15
C GLN A 69 15.08 16.83 -3.84
N PRO A 70 16.12 17.22 -4.59
CA PRO A 70 16.95 16.26 -5.33
C PRO A 70 17.83 15.38 -4.43
N GLU A 71 18.13 15.84 -3.22
CA GLU A 71 18.89 15.08 -2.22
C GLU A 71 18.06 14.00 -1.51
N ILE A 72 16.74 14.09 -1.54
CA ILE A 72 15.85 13.06 -0.97
C ILE A 72 15.78 11.87 -1.92
N LYS A 73 16.10 10.68 -1.40
CA LYS A 73 16.11 9.43 -2.19
C LYS A 73 14.88 8.55 -2.00
N ALA A 74 14.16 8.72 -0.89
CA ALA A 74 12.90 8.02 -0.62
C ALA A 74 12.00 8.87 0.28
N VAL A 75 10.69 8.62 0.22
CA VAL A 75 9.68 9.32 1.03
C VAL A 75 8.97 8.31 1.93
N PHE A 76 9.04 8.48 3.24
CA PHE A 76 8.40 7.61 4.22
C PHE A 76 7.19 8.30 4.85
N CYS A 77 6.04 7.69 4.71
CA CYS A 77 4.85 8.05 5.48
C CYS A 77 5.03 7.56 6.92
N VAL A 78 4.93 8.45 7.90
CA VAL A 78 5.16 8.05 9.30
C VAL A 78 3.92 7.48 9.97
N ARG A 79 2.73 7.85 9.48
CA ARG A 79 1.44 7.40 10.03
C ARG A 79 0.37 7.29 8.94
N ALA A 80 -0.60 6.38 9.17
CA ALA A 80 -1.86 6.30 8.46
C ALA A 80 -3.04 6.50 9.42
N ALA A 81 -4.21 6.34 9.01
CA ALA A 81 -5.53 6.14 9.60
C ALA A 81 -6.62 6.64 8.63
N ALA A 82 -6.74 7.96 8.40
CA ALA A 82 -7.67 8.52 7.41
C ALA A 82 -7.21 9.90 6.94
N GLY A 83 -7.41 10.20 5.64
CA GLY A 83 -7.17 11.54 5.10
C GLY A 83 -6.31 11.62 3.84
N ALA A 84 -5.59 10.56 3.46
CA ALA A 84 -4.71 10.58 2.29
C ALA A 84 -5.47 10.83 0.97
N ALA A 85 -6.67 10.28 0.80
CA ALA A 85 -7.47 10.53 -0.40
C ALA A 85 -7.88 12.00 -0.59
N ARG A 86 -7.92 12.80 0.48
CA ARG A 86 -8.33 14.22 0.44
C ARG A 86 -7.29 15.12 -0.21
N ILE A 87 -6.01 14.74 -0.15
CA ILE A 87 -4.90 15.57 -0.66
C ILE A 87 -4.64 15.37 -2.16
N LEU A 88 -5.21 14.32 -2.77
CA LEU A 88 -4.94 13.94 -4.16
C LEU A 88 -5.14 15.07 -5.18
N PRO A 89 -6.16 15.97 -5.04
CA PRO A 89 -6.33 17.10 -5.96
C PRO A 89 -5.23 18.18 -5.88
N TYR A 90 -4.40 18.16 -4.81
CA TYR A 90 -3.35 19.17 -4.57
C TYR A 90 -1.94 18.65 -4.82
N ILE A 91 -1.79 17.39 -5.26
CA ILE A 91 -0.50 16.80 -5.62
C ILE A 91 -0.09 17.26 -7.01
N ASP A 92 1.17 17.68 -7.12
CA ASP A 92 1.80 17.97 -8.42
C ASP A 92 2.37 16.68 -9.03
N TYR A 93 1.54 15.99 -9.81
CA TYR A 93 1.90 14.72 -10.41
C TYR A 93 3.01 14.85 -11.47
N GLU A 94 3.13 15.99 -12.14
CA GLU A 94 4.22 16.24 -13.08
C GLU A 94 5.56 16.41 -12.38
N LEU A 95 5.58 17.13 -11.25
CA LEU A 95 6.74 17.22 -10.39
C LEU A 95 7.20 15.85 -9.91
N VAL A 96 6.25 15.02 -9.44
CA VAL A 96 6.54 13.65 -9.00
C VAL A 96 7.12 12.81 -10.13
N LYS A 97 6.53 12.87 -11.32
CA LYS A 97 6.98 12.13 -12.50
C LYS A 97 8.40 12.52 -12.94
N GLN A 98 8.75 13.80 -12.81
CA GLN A 98 10.09 14.31 -13.14
C GLN A 98 11.14 13.98 -12.06
N ASN A 99 10.72 13.62 -10.86
CA ASN A 99 11.59 13.33 -9.72
C ASN A 99 11.24 11.97 -9.09
N PRO A 100 11.34 10.85 -9.83
CA PRO A 100 10.90 9.55 -9.37
C PRO A 100 11.71 9.07 -8.16
N LYS A 101 11.01 8.72 -7.10
CA LYS A 101 11.57 8.10 -5.89
C LYS A 101 10.48 7.27 -5.20
N PRO A 102 10.84 6.20 -4.46
CA PRO A 102 9.84 5.37 -3.81
C PRO A 102 9.13 6.13 -2.69
N LEU A 103 7.81 5.96 -2.61
CA LEU A 103 6.99 6.33 -1.46
C LEU A 103 6.74 5.06 -0.63
N ILE A 104 7.08 5.10 0.65
CA ILE A 104 6.91 3.99 1.58
C ILE A 104 5.79 4.32 2.56
N GLY A 105 4.85 3.40 2.74
CA GLY A 105 3.74 3.59 3.68
C GLY A 105 2.87 2.34 3.79
N PHE A 106 1.69 2.47 4.39
CA PHE A 106 0.73 1.39 4.57
C PHE A 106 -0.68 1.94 4.82
N CYS A 107 -1.70 1.08 4.70
CA CYS A 107 -3.09 1.39 5.05
C CYS A 107 -3.63 2.59 4.22
N ASP A 108 -4.24 3.60 4.84
CA ASP A 108 -4.82 4.79 4.17
C ASP A 108 -3.86 5.49 3.17
N ASN A 109 -2.54 5.37 3.38
CA ASN A 109 -1.55 5.90 2.44
C ASN A 109 -1.59 5.21 1.06
N ALA A 110 -2.21 4.03 0.95
CA ALA A 110 -2.40 3.36 -0.33
C ALA A 110 -3.21 4.20 -1.32
N ALA A 111 -4.10 5.09 -0.85
CA ALA A 111 -4.80 6.05 -1.72
C ALA A 111 -3.83 6.96 -2.47
N LEU A 112 -2.83 7.50 -1.77
CA LEU A 112 -1.78 8.31 -2.40
C LEU A 112 -0.91 7.46 -3.32
N MET A 113 -0.50 6.26 -2.90
CA MET A 113 0.32 5.35 -3.71
C MET A 113 -0.35 4.98 -5.03
N LEU A 114 -1.64 4.62 -5.01
CA LEU A 114 -2.42 4.30 -6.20
C LEU A 114 -2.54 5.51 -7.14
N ALA A 115 -2.77 6.70 -6.59
CA ALA A 115 -2.84 7.92 -7.38
C ALA A 115 -1.50 8.28 -8.02
N LEU A 116 -0.39 8.17 -7.27
CA LEU A 116 0.97 8.41 -7.79
C LEU A 116 1.34 7.38 -8.87
N ASN A 117 1.01 6.11 -8.66
CA ASN A 117 1.23 5.09 -9.69
C ASN A 117 0.45 5.41 -10.97
N LYS A 118 -0.85 5.72 -10.85
CA LYS A 118 -1.70 6.03 -12.01
C LYS A 118 -1.27 7.29 -12.78
N LYS A 119 -0.83 8.34 -12.08
CA LYS A 119 -0.62 9.67 -12.64
C LYS A 119 0.84 9.96 -13.00
N SER A 120 1.77 9.31 -12.34
CA SER A 120 3.21 9.57 -12.47
C SER A 120 4.08 8.32 -12.55
N ASP A 121 3.48 7.14 -12.73
CA ASP A 121 4.16 5.85 -12.85
C ASP A 121 5.08 5.53 -11.65
N THR A 122 4.82 6.15 -10.50
CA THR A 122 5.64 5.99 -9.30
C THR A 122 5.43 4.60 -8.71
N ILE A 123 6.53 3.92 -8.40
CA ILE A 123 6.52 2.68 -7.62
C ILE A 123 6.57 3.04 -6.13
N SER A 124 5.67 2.47 -5.36
CA SER A 124 5.56 2.70 -3.92
C SER A 124 5.72 1.38 -3.16
N TRP A 125 6.26 1.42 -1.94
CA TRP A 125 6.40 0.23 -1.10
C TRP A 125 5.30 0.24 -0.04
N ASN A 126 4.33 -0.66 -0.20
CA ASN A 126 3.18 -0.78 0.68
C ASN A 126 3.40 -1.89 1.72
N GLY A 127 3.21 -1.58 3.00
CA GLY A 127 3.32 -2.55 4.09
C GLY A 127 4.21 -2.14 5.27
N PHE A 128 4.75 -0.91 5.30
CA PHE A 128 5.58 -0.42 6.40
C PHE A 128 5.15 0.98 6.87
N LEU A 129 5.06 1.15 8.19
CA LEU A 129 4.82 2.44 8.86
C LEU A 129 5.60 2.54 10.17
N PRO A 130 6.44 3.56 10.37
CA PRO A 130 7.18 3.76 11.61
C PRO A 130 6.32 3.74 12.88
N THR A 131 5.09 4.27 12.84
CA THR A 131 4.20 4.28 14.01
C THR A 131 3.43 2.98 14.23
N TYR A 132 3.22 2.17 13.21
CA TYR A 132 2.46 0.92 13.30
C TYR A 132 3.36 -0.25 13.67
N ASP A 133 4.50 -0.35 13.02
CA ASP A 133 5.40 -1.49 13.10
C ASP A 133 6.22 -1.55 14.41
N PHE A 134 6.26 -0.45 15.14
CA PHE A 134 6.93 -0.35 16.44
C PHE A 134 5.96 -0.13 17.60
N ARG A 135 4.72 -0.63 17.48
CA ARG A 135 3.79 -0.73 18.61
C ARG A 135 4.29 -1.73 19.66
N GLU A 136 4.84 -2.84 19.18
CA GLU A 136 5.65 -3.75 19.96
C GLU A 136 7.08 -3.23 20.07
N ASP A 137 7.92 -3.84 20.92
CA ASP A 137 9.30 -3.39 21.12
C ASP A 137 10.21 -3.70 19.92
N THR A 138 9.85 -4.68 19.11
CA THR A 138 10.66 -5.14 17.98
C THR A 138 9.85 -5.18 16.69
N LEU A 139 10.50 -4.84 15.58
CA LEU A 139 9.95 -5.02 14.24
C LEU A 139 9.79 -6.50 13.91
N ASN A 140 8.67 -6.88 13.31
CA ASN A 140 8.48 -8.26 12.86
C ASN A 140 9.55 -8.62 11.80
N PRO A 141 10.21 -9.79 11.92
CA PRO A 141 11.29 -10.20 11.01
C PRO A 141 10.88 -10.26 9.53
N LEU A 142 9.61 -10.60 9.23
CA LEU A 142 9.11 -10.64 7.85
C LEU A 142 9.00 -9.23 7.25
N VAL A 143 8.48 -8.27 8.02
CA VAL A 143 8.41 -6.86 7.62
C VAL A 143 9.84 -6.33 7.39
N GLU A 144 10.74 -6.57 8.33
CA GLU A 144 12.12 -6.12 8.22
C GLU A 144 12.84 -6.72 7.00
N SER A 145 12.76 -8.04 6.81
CA SER A 145 13.46 -8.71 5.70
C SER A 145 12.94 -8.27 4.34
N SER A 146 11.63 -8.15 4.17
CA SER A 146 11.03 -7.69 2.91
C SER A 146 11.34 -6.21 2.62
N LEU A 147 11.35 -5.35 3.64
CA LEU A 147 11.77 -3.95 3.48
C LEU A 147 13.25 -3.85 3.07
N ARG A 148 14.13 -4.65 3.70
CA ARG A 148 15.56 -4.70 3.34
C ARG A 148 15.78 -5.20 1.90
N GLN A 149 14.96 -6.13 1.41
CA GLN A 149 15.00 -6.57 0.00
C GLN A 149 14.69 -5.39 -0.95
N LEU A 150 13.64 -4.63 -0.67
CA LEU A 150 13.28 -3.45 -1.47
C LEU A 150 14.34 -2.35 -1.42
N ILE A 151 14.87 -2.03 -0.23
CA ILE A 151 15.98 -1.09 -0.05
C ILE A 151 17.19 -1.50 -0.89
N SER A 152 17.48 -2.80 -0.95
CA SER A 152 18.60 -3.36 -1.71
C SER A 152 18.30 -3.59 -3.19
N ASN A 153 17.09 -3.25 -3.64
CA ASN A 153 16.60 -3.52 -5.00
C ASN A 153 16.72 -5.01 -5.40
N MET A 154 16.45 -5.90 -4.43
CA MET A 154 16.52 -7.35 -4.64
C MET A 154 15.16 -7.88 -5.10
N PRO A 155 15.14 -8.83 -6.05
CA PRO A 155 13.90 -9.52 -6.44
C PRO A 155 13.21 -10.15 -5.24
N GLN A 156 11.87 -10.12 -5.25
CA GLN A 156 11.06 -10.81 -4.25
C GLN A 156 10.35 -11.98 -4.92
N LYS A 157 10.48 -13.16 -4.32
CA LYS A 157 9.69 -14.34 -4.67
C LYS A 157 9.03 -14.85 -3.41
N ILE A 158 7.72 -14.77 -3.37
CA ILE A 158 6.91 -15.02 -2.19
C ILE A 158 6.00 -16.21 -2.48
N ILE A 159 6.02 -17.19 -1.58
CA ILE A 159 5.08 -18.31 -1.59
C ILE A 159 4.24 -18.18 -0.32
N SER A 160 2.95 -17.90 -0.47
CA SER A 160 2.05 -17.61 0.65
C SER A 160 0.60 -17.80 0.26
N GLY A 161 -0.24 -18.17 1.24
CA GLY A 161 -1.67 -18.31 1.06
C GLY A 161 -2.13 -19.67 0.54
N SER A 162 -3.37 -19.73 0.09
CA SER A 162 -4.03 -20.92 -0.43
C SER A 162 -4.77 -20.64 -1.74
N THR A 163 -4.78 -21.61 -2.65
CA THR A 163 -5.38 -21.45 -3.99
C THR A 163 -6.91 -21.49 -3.92
N LEU A 164 -7.56 -20.47 -4.45
CA LEU A 164 -9.00 -20.47 -4.73
C LEU A 164 -9.29 -20.83 -6.20
N ARG A 165 -8.47 -20.33 -7.12
CA ARG A 165 -8.55 -20.67 -8.55
C ARG A 165 -7.16 -20.77 -9.14
N VAL A 166 -6.87 -21.88 -9.78
CA VAL A 166 -5.60 -22.16 -10.47
C VAL A 166 -5.38 -21.24 -11.66
N GLY A 167 -4.11 -21.10 -12.05
CA GLY A 167 -3.73 -20.38 -13.25
C GLY A 167 -2.45 -19.56 -13.03
N LYS A 168 -1.90 -19.06 -14.14
CA LYS A 168 -0.66 -18.29 -14.17
C LYS A 168 -0.83 -17.06 -15.03
N THR A 169 -0.24 -15.97 -14.59
CA THR A 169 -0.33 -14.70 -15.30
C THR A 169 0.86 -13.80 -15.01
N GLU A 170 0.99 -12.74 -15.81
CA GLU A 170 1.94 -11.65 -15.59
C GLU A 170 1.21 -10.32 -15.70
N GLY A 171 1.62 -9.33 -14.92
CA GLY A 171 1.02 -8.01 -14.96
C GLY A 171 1.66 -7.03 -14.00
N THR A 172 1.17 -5.79 -14.02
CA THR A 172 1.57 -4.81 -13.02
C THR A 172 0.86 -5.10 -11.70
N PHE A 173 1.64 -5.19 -10.63
CA PHE A 173 1.15 -5.49 -9.29
C PHE A 173 0.61 -4.25 -8.58
N LEU A 174 -0.60 -4.33 -8.05
CA LEU A 174 -1.22 -3.32 -7.19
C LEU A 174 -1.62 -3.96 -5.86
N CYS A 175 -1.49 -3.22 -4.76
CA CYS A 175 -1.93 -3.67 -3.44
C CYS A 175 -2.53 -2.55 -2.61
N SER A 176 -3.64 -2.82 -1.92
CA SER A 176 -4.37 -1.83 -1.11
C SER A 176 -5.34 -2.49 -0.13
N ASN A 177 -5.82 -1.72 0.85
CA ASN A 177 -7.08 -2.03 1.50
C ASN A 177 -8.21 -1.96 0.47
N LEU A 178 -9.18 -2.86 0.54
CA LEU A 178 -10.38 -2.82 -0.29
C LEU A 178 -11.15 -1.52 -0.08
N SER A 179 -11.38 -1.14 1.19
CA SER A 179 -12.08 0.11 1.55
C SER A 179 -11.35 1.36 1.04
N VAL A 180 -10.02 1.38 1.07
CA VAL A 180 -9.22 2.50 0.54
C VAL A 180 -9.29 2.56 -0.99
N LEU A 181 -9.19 1.42 -1.66
CA LEU A 181 -9.34 1.33 -3.11
C LEU A 181 -10.71 1.85 -3.54
N MET A 182 -11.78 1.40 -2.88
CA MET A 182 -13.15 1.77 -3.23
C MET A 182 -13.50 3.22 -2.90
N LYS A 183 -12.81 3.88 -1.95
CA LYS A 183 -12.91 5.35 -1.76
C LYS A 183 -12.44 6.14 -2.98
N LEU A 184 -11.64 5.55 -3.86
CA LEU A 184 -11.21 6.19 -5.10
C LEU A 184 -12.16 5.95 -6.28
N ALA A 185 -13.11 5.01 -6.17
CA ALA A 185 -14.07 4.71 -7.23
C ALA A 185 -14.86 5.96 -7.64
N GLY A 186 -14.99 6.18 -8.96
CA GLY A 186 -15.62 7.37 -9.53
C GLY A 186 -14.75 8.65 -9.52
N THR A 187 -13.50 8.56 -9.03
CA THR A 187 -12.54 9.67 -9.09
C THR A 187 -11.49 9.44 -10.19
N PRO A 188 -10.79 10.49 -10.64
CA PRO A 188 -9.70 10.33 -11.61
C PRO A 188 -8.46 9.60 -11.06
N TYR A 189 -8.49 9.20 -9.77
CA TYR A 189 -7.39 8.54 -9.06
C TYR A 189 -7.57 7.03 -8.92
N PHE A 190 -8.75 6.50 -9.21
CA PHE A 190 -8.99 5.05 -9.23
C PHE A 190 -8.05 4.40 -10.28
N PRO A 191 -7.31 3.32 -9.96
CA PRO A 191 -6.35 2.73 -10.87
C PRO A 191 -7.01 2.18 -12.14
N ASP A 192 -6.24 2.12 -13.22
CA ASP A 192 -6.63 1.35 -14.40
C ASP A 192 -6.40 -0.15 -14.10
N LEU A 193 -7.45 -0.95 -14.20
CA LEU A 193 -7.39 -2.38 -13.86
C LEU A 193 -6.86 -3.26 -14.99
N ARG A 194 -6.68 -2.71 -16.20
CA ARG A 194 -6.18 -3.48 -17.35
C ARG A 194 -4.79 -4.02 -17.10
N GLY A 195 -4.63 -5.32 -17.25
CA GLY A 195 -3.34 -5.98 -17.09
C GLY A 195 -2.77 -5.96 -15.68
N LYS A 196 -3.62 -5.78 -14.65
CA LYS A 196 -3.19 -5.71 -13.25
C LYS A 196 -3.38 -7.02 -12.51
N ILE A 197 -2.43 -7.33 -11.63
CA ILE A 197 -2.59 -8.30 -10.55
C ILE A 197 -2.91 -7.48 -9.31
N LEU A 198 -4.09 -7.68 -8.74
CA LEU A 198 -4.59 -6.88 -7.62
C LEU A 198 -4.58 -7.67 -6.31
N LEU A 199 -3.84 -7.18 -5.32
CA LEU A 199 -3.91 -7.67 -3.96
C LEU A 199 -4.77 -6.72 -3.12
N ILE A 200 -5.76 -7.29 -2.41
CA ILE A 200 -6.62 -6.55 -1.50
C ILE A 200 -6.68 -7.22 -0.13
N GLU A 201 -6.72 -6.41 0.91
CA GLU A 201 -6.92 -6.77 2.31
C GLU A 201 -7.86 -5.75 2.97
N ASP A 202 -8.33 -5.99 4.16
CA ASP A 202 -8.99 -4.94 4.95
C ASP A 202 -8.94 -5.22 6.46
N VAL A 203 -9.38 -4.26 7.27
CA VAL A 203 -9.38 -4.36 8.71
C VAL A 203 -10.60 -3.70 9.34
N HIS A 204 -11.21 -4.38 10.35
CA HIS A 204 -12.35 -3.89 11.12
C HIS A 204 -13.59 -3.53 10.27
N GLU A 205 -13.78 -4.18 9.12
CA GLU A 205 -14.97 -3.99 8.29
C GLU A 205 -16.01 -5.09 8.56
N ARG A 206 -17.29 -4.72 8.40
CA ARG A 206 -18.41 -5.69 8.46
C ARG A 206 -18.47 -6.49 7.18
N LEU A 207 -18.81 -7.80 7.25
CA LEU A 207 -18.85 -8.70 6.09
C LEU A 207 -19.77 -8.18 4.97
N HIS A 208 -20.97 -7.69 5.29
CA HIS A 208 -21.86 -7.13 4.28
C HIS A 208 -21.26 -5.89 3.57
N LYS A 209 -20.37 -5.11 4.23
CA LYS A 209 -19.67 -4.00 3.57
C LYS A 209 -18.56 -4.50 2.66
N ILE A 210 -17.84 -5.56 3.08
CA ILE A 210 -16.84 -6.21 2.25
C ILE A 210 -17.50 -6.74 0.99
N ASP A 211 -18.61 -7.48 1.12
CA ASP A 211 -19.38 -7.97 -0.02
C ASP A 211 -19.79 -6.84 -0.97
N LEU A 212 -20.42 -5.79 -0.46
CA LEU A 212 -20.82 -4.63 -1.27
C LEU A 212 -19.64 -3.95 -1.97
N MET A 213 -18.49 -3.82 -1.31
CA MET A 213 -17.28 -3.25 -1.91
C MET A 213 -16.70 -4.16 -3.00
N LEU A 214 -16.72 -5.47 -2.82
CA LEU A 214 -16.31 -6.44 -3.84
C LEU A 214 -17.25 -6.37 -5.05
N GLN A 215 -18.57 -6.31 -4.84
CA GLN A 215 -19.54 -6.13 -5.93
C GLN A 215 -19.37 -4.78 -6.63
N GLN A 216 -19.05 -3.71 -5.89
CA GLN A 216 -18.73 -2.41 -6.49
C GLN A 216 -17.43 -2.47 -7.32
N LEU A 217 -16.42 -3.24 -6.89
CA LEU A 217 -15.20 -3.46 -7.65
C LEU A 217 -15.47 -4.19 -8.97
N LYS A 218 -16.36 -5.21 -8.97
CA LYS A 218 -16.81 -5.90 -10.21
C LYS A 218 -17.42 -4.93 -11.24
N GLN A 219 -18.01 -3.84 -10.79
CA GLN A 219 -18.67 -2.84 -11.64
C GLN A 219 -17.71 -1.75 -12.14
N GLN A 220 -16.43 -1.76 -11.71
CA GLN A 220 -15.48 -0.77 -12.17
C GLN A 220 -15.08 -1.01 -13.64
N PRO A 221 -14.77 0.05 -14.38
CA PRO A 221 -14.23 -0.07 -15.74
C PRO A 221 -13.03 -1.02 -15.78
N TYR A 222 -12.99 -1.87 -16.80
CA TYR A 222 -11.88 -2.81 -17.04
C TYR A 222 -11.67 -3.89 -15.97
N PHE A 223 -12.62 -4.10 -15.05
CA PHE A 223 -12.54 -5.17 -14.04
C PHE A 223 -12.25 -6.55 -14.68
N LYS A 224 -12.92 -6.88 -15.78
CA LYS A 224 -12.73 -8.14 -16.50
C LYS A 224 -11.36 -8.29 -17.18
N GLU A 225 -10.58 -7.21 -17.23
CA GLU A 225 -9.22 -7.19 -17.78
C GLU A 225 -8.13 -7.32 -16.69
N LEU A 226 -8.54 -7.56 -15.44
CA LEU A 226 -7.62 -8.00 -14.38
C LEU A 226 -6.95 -9.31 -14.80
N GLN A 227 -5.67 -9.42 -14.47
CA GLN A 227 -4.88 -10.62 -14.73
C GLN A 227 -4.95 -11.62 -13.57
N GLY A 228 -5.17 -11.16 -12.36
CA GLY A 228 -5.27 -12.01 -11.19
C GLY A 228 -5.70 -11.22 -9.96
N ILE A 229 -6.19 -11.95 -8.95
CA ILE A 229 -6.51 -11.36 -7.66
C ILE A 229 -5.89 -12.15 -6.53
N ILE A 230 -5.42 -11.44 -5.50
CA ILE A 230 -4.82 -11.98 -4.29
C ILE A 230 -5.58 -11.37 -3.12
N PHE A 231 -6.20 -12.20 -2.30
CA PHE A 231 -6.78 -11.78 -1.04
C PHE A 231 -5.72 -11.93 0.05
N GLY A 232 -5.35 -10.82 0.68
CA GLY A 232 -4.58 -10.79 1.91
C GLY A 232 -5.45 -11.13 3.12
N HIS A 233 -5.02 -10.73 4.30
CA HIS A 233 -5.79 -10.93 5.53
C HIS A 233 -6.88 -9.86 5.67
N PHE A 234 -8.09 -10.30 6.00
CA PHE A 234 -9.21 -9.44 6.40
C PHE A 234 -9.30 -9.49 7.94
N THR A 235 -8.45 -8.69 8.57
CA THR A 235 -8.19 -8.73 10.02
C THR A 235 -9.36 -8.12 10.79
N ASP A 236 -9.87 -8.84 11.80
CA ASP A 236 -11.00 -8.40 12.62
C ASP A 236 -12.24 -7.97 11.79
N CYS A 237 -12.38 -8.56 10.61
CA CYS A 237 -13.56 -8.40 9.76
C CYS A 237 -14.58 -9.47 10.17
N SER A 238 -15.78 -9.04 10.53
CA SER A 238 -16.81 -9.94 11.06
C SER A 238 -18.22 -9.50 10.61
N GLY A 239 -19.15 -10.43 10.64
CA GLY A 239 -20.57 -10.22 10.36
C GLY A 239 -21.46 -10.88 11.39
N ASP A 240 -22.75 -10.68 11.24
CA ASP A 240 -23.78 -11.42 11.95
C ASP A 240 -24.00 -12.77 11.24
N GLU A 241 -24.80 -13.67 11.80
CA GLU A 241 -25.01 -15.01 11.24
C GLU A 241 -25.58 -14.95 9.80
N GLU A 242 -26.41 -13.96 9.53
CA GLU A 242 -27.03 -13.73 8.23
C GLU A 242 -26.06 -13.17 7.17
N ASP A 243 -24.94 -12.59 7.57
CA ASP A 243 -23.92 -12.07 6.65
C ASP A 243 -23.08 -13.18 5.97
N GLY A 244 -23.22 -14.44 6.43
CA GLY A 244 -22.41 -15.56 5.95
C GLY A 244 -20.95 -15.49 6.40
N THR A 245 -20.05 -15.95 5.55
CA THR A 245 -18.61 -15.97 5.80
C THR A 245 -17.84 -15.12 4.79
N LEU A 246 -16.58 -14.82 5.10
CA LEU A 246 -15.69 -14.17 4.15
C LEU A 246 -15.45 -15.03 2.89
N ASP A 247 -15.42 -16.36 3.04
CA ASP A 247 -15.29 -17.29 1.92
C ASP A 247 -16.52 -17.26 1.00
N ASP A 248 -17.72 -17.05 1.54
CA ASP A 248 -18.93 -16.83 0.74
C ASP A 248 -18.83 -15.55 -0.08
N CYS A 249 -18.38 -14.44 0.53
CA CYS A 249 -18.13 -13.17 -0.18
C CYS A 249 -17.11 -13.35 -1.33
N PHE A 250 -16.04 -14.12 -1.10
CA PHE A 250 -15.05 -14.41 -2.14
C PHE A 250 -15.59 -15.29 -3.24
N ALA A 251 -16.41 -16.31 -2.90
CA ALA A 251 -17.05 -17.18 -3.89
C ALA A 251 -17.98 -16.40 -4.82
N ASP A 252 -18.84 -15.53 -4.26
CA ASP A 252 -19.74 -14.66 -5.02
C ASP A 252 -18.99 -13.64 -5.86
N PHE A 253 -17.92 -13.07 -5.33
CA PHE A 253 -17.05 -12.16 -6.09
C PHE A 253 -16.40 -12.87 -7.28
N LEU A 254 -15.90 -14.09 -7.10
CA LEU A 254 -15.22 -14.86 -8.14
C LEU A 254 -16.19 -15.50 -9.14
N TYR A 255 -17.49 -15.52 -8.86
CA TYR A 255 -18.48 -16.00 -9.80
C TYR A 255 -18.44 -15.19 -11.10
N GLU A 256 -18.46 -15.87 -12.25
CA GLU A 256 -18.30 -15.26 -13.59
C GLU A 256 -16.97 -14.54 -13.84
N THR A 257 -15.89 -14.91 -13.14
CA THR A 257 -14.53 -14.46 -13.42
C THR A 257 -13.64 -15.64 -13.79
N ASP A 258 -12.56 -15.41 -14.58
CA ASP A 258 -11.66 -16.46 -15.06
C ASP A 258 -10.21 -16.29 -14.60
N PHE A 259 -9.86 -15.19 -13.95
CA PHE A 259 -8.49 -14.92 -13.54
C PHE A 259 -8.04 -15.80 -12.34
N PRO A 260 -6.75 -16.15 -12.24
CA PRO A 260 -6.21 -16.90 -11.11
C PRO A 260 -6.36 -16.15 -9.79
N CYS A 261 -6.60 -16.90 -8.71
CA CYS A 261 -6.87 -16.33 -7.40
C CYS A 261 -6.28 -17.17 -6.26
N ILE A 262 -5.72 -16.48 -5.26
CA ILE A 262 -5.37 -17.07 -3.95
C ILE A 262 -5.95 -16.22 -2.82
N LYS A 263 -6.05 -16.82 -1.63
CA LYS A 263 -6.40 -16.14 -0.37
C LYS A 263 -5.38 -16.39 0.72
N ASP A 264 -5.54 -15.73 1.86
CA ASP A 264 -4.67 -15.82 3.03
C ASP A 264 -3.20 -15.50 2.73
N PHE A 265 -2.98 -14.61 1.75
CA PHE A 265 -1.63 -14.14 1.44
C PHE A 265 -1.12 -13.27 2.59
N GLU A 266 0.16 -13.43 2.97
CA GLU A 266 0.76 -12.77 4.14
C GLU A 266 0.94 -11.26 3.91
N PHE A 267 -0.17 -10.56 3.78
CA PHE A 267 -0.29 -9.12 3.66
C PHE A 267 -1.61 -8.64 4.28
N GLY A 268 -1.55 -7.55 5.04
CA GLY A 268 -2.70 -6.95 5.72
C GLY A 268 -2.33 -6.38 7.09
N HIS A 269 -3.35 -6.13 7.92
CA HIS A 269 -3.18 -5.56 9.26
C HIS A 269 -2.80 -6.62 10.31
N THR A 270 -1.84 -7.47 9.96
CA THR A 270 -1.24 -8.50 10.82
C THR A 270 0.17 -8.08 11.23
N PRO A 271 0.71 -8.60 12.37
CA PRO A 271 2.09 -8.33 12.75
C PRO A 271 3.10 -8.82 11.72
N ALA A 272 2.88 -10.01 11.15
CA ALA A 272 3.68 -10.57 10.09
C ALA A 272 3.04 -10.19 8.73
N ARG A 273 3.78 -9.50 7.87
CA ARG A 273 3.36 -9.20 6.50
C ARG A 273 4.56 -8.83 5.64
N TYR A 274 4.41 -9.00 4.35
CA TYR A 274 5.40 -8.51 3.39
C TYR A 274 5.26 -6.99 3.17
N VAL A 275 6.38 -6.32 2.89
CA VAL A 275 6.39 -4.99 2.27
C VAL A 275 6.52 -5.20 0.77
N LEU A 276 5.56 -4.70 0.00
CA LEU A 276 5.37 -5.05 -1.41
C LEU A 276 5.45 -3.82 -2.32
N PRO A 277 6.08 -3.94 -3.51
CA PRO A 277 6.25 -2.83 -4.43
C PRO A 277 5.03 -2.64 -5.34
N LEU A 278 4.09 -1.79 -4.95
CA LEU A 278 2.97 -1.36 -5.77
C LEU A 278 3.49 -0.65 -7.05
N GLY A 279 3.00 -1.08 -8.20
CA GLY A 279 3.40 -0.56 -9.51
C GLY A 279 4.49 -1.38 -10.22
N ALA A 280 5.11 -2.34 -9.53
CA ALA A 280 6.11 -3.23 -10.11
C ALA A 280 5.50 -4.28 -11.05
N ASN A 281 6.31 -4.81 -11.98
CA ASN A 281 5.89 -5.95 -12.78
C ASN A 281 6.05 -7.25 -12.01
N ALA A 282 5.07 -8.13 -12.11
CA ALA A 282 5.04 -9.39 -11.36
C ALA A 282 4.54 -10.56 -12.20
N LYS A 283 5.02 -11.77 -11.83
CA LYS A 283 4.44 -13.06 -12.22
C LYS A 283 3.64 -13.61 -11.05
N PHE A 284 2.48 -14.13 -11.36
CA PHE A 284 1.59 -14.75 -10.39
C PHE A 284 1.25 -16.17 -10.82
N ASP A 285 1.61 -17.15 -10.00
CA ASP A 285 1.33 -18.58 -10.18
C ASP A 285 0.43 -19.03 -9.02
N ALA A 286 -0.88 -19.02 -9.24
CA ALA A 286 -1.85 -19.42 -8.24
C ALA A 286 -1.81 -20.93 -7.92
N ASP A 287 -1.30 -21.77 -8.83
CA ASP A 287 -1.14 -23.21 -8.59
C ASP A 287 -0.10 -23.48 -7.49
N LYS A 288 0.86 -22.56 -7.35
CA LYS A 288 1.96 -22.62 -6.37
C LYS A 288 1.86 -21.56 -5.28
N THR A 289 0.76 -20.80 -5.24
CA THR A 289 0.60 -19.65 -4.35
C THR A 289 1.79 -18.69 -4.39
N CYS A 290 2.35 -18.44 -5.58
CA CYS A 290 3.62 -17.74 -5.76
C CYS A 290 3.42 -16.39 -6.45
N LEU A 291 3.87 -15.33 -5.81
CA LEU A 291 4.04 -13.99 -6.38
C LEU A 291 5.54 -13.70 -6.54
N GLU A 292 5.98 -13.41 -7.76
CA GLU A 292 7.37 -13.06 -8.07
C GLU A 292 7.44 -11.66 -8.67
N ILE A 293 8.11 -10.73 -7.99
CA ILE A 293 8.38 -9.39 -8.50
C ILE A 293 9.56 -9.46 -9.47
N ILE A 294 9.32 -9.07 -10.73
CA ILE A 294 10.30 -9.24 -11.82
C ILE A 294 11.14 -7.97 -12.02
N SER A 295 10.49 -6.80 -11.93
CA SER A 295 11.16 -5.50 -12.15
C SER A 295 10.40 -4.36 -11.50
N TYR A 296 11.12 -3.30 -11.18
CA TYR A 296 10.63 -2.06 -10.59
C TYR A 296 10.61 -0.92 -11.60
#